data_5fe8c73231c9e8a541ec395aaa7a1b9e
#
_entry.id   5fe8c73231c9e8a541ec395aaa7a1b9e
#
_cell.length_a   1.000
_cell.length_b   1.000
_cell.length_c   1.000
_cell.angle_alpha   90.00
_cell.angle_beta   90.00
_cell.angle_gamma   90.00
#
_symmetry.space_group_name_H-M   'P 1'
#
loop_
_entity.id
_entity.type
_entity.pdbx_description
1 polymer ?
#
loop_
_entity_poly.entity_id
_entity_poly.type
_entity_poly.pdbx_seq_one_letter_code
_entity_poly.pdbx_strand_id
1 'polypeptide(L)'
;MAKSKKTKIHKKIDGQLLQMNKKFSNLKMKQKDKITGWAYEEYKKYVTEHEKAPDSLADEQIVRAVLDKINEAQIWILGGEIYDYYRRKKPQLQKRLDNEKLIEFKSYVSFYKSIVDQDRTSVVICNLKHEIIYMNPAAVTSYAKRGGDKLIGRSLLDGHNSKLRDRIQQVVDWFAADESHNIVYTFHNEKQNKDVYMVALRDEGKLIGYYEKHEYRNSETMKPYDLW
;
A
#
# COMPACT_ATOMS: atom_id res chain seq x y z
N MET A 1 -7.96 18.54 -45.81
CA MET A 1 -6.57 18.09 -46.06
C MET A 1 -6.54 16.56 -46.12
N ALA A 2 -6.30 15.99 -47.28
CA ALA A 2 -6.21 14.54 -47.46
C ALA A 2 -4.94 14.02 -46.80
N LYS A 3 -5.08 13.07 -45.82
CA LYS A 3 -3.93 12.38 -45.22
C LYS A 3 -3.22 11.57 -46.33
N SER A 4 -2.03 11.99 -46.74
CA SER A 4 -1.15 11.23 -47.64
C SER A 4 -0.97 9.82 -47.06
N LYS A 5 -1.44 8.79 -47.78
CA LYS A 5 -1.16 7.39 -47.45
C LYS A 5 0.33 7.14 -47.65
N LYS A 6 1.11 7.05 -46.58
CA LYS A 6 2.52 6.68 -46.68
C LYS A 6 2.65 5.31 -47.35
N THR A 7 3.40 5.27 -48.47
CA THR A 7 3.64 4.05 -49.25
C THR A 7 4.30 2.99 -48.37
N LYS A 8 3.81 1.73 -48.44
CA LYS A 8 4.41 0.61 -47.70
C LYS A 8 5.73 0.22 -48.40
N ILE A 9 6.81 0.23 -47.61
CA ILE A 9 8.15 -0.15 -48.08
C ILE A 9 8.39 -1.59 -47.67
N HIS A 10 8.64 -2.47 -48.64
CA HIS A 10 8.90 -3.89 -48.38
C HIS A 10 10.32 -4.28 -48.76
N LYS A 11 10.93 -5.17 -47.98
CA LYS A 11 12.22 -5.77 -48.27
C LYS A 11 12.12 -7.29 -48.01
N LYS A 12 12.77 -8.08 -48.87
CA LYS A 12 12.86 -9.53 -48.67
C LYS A 12 14.05 -9.81 -47.77
N ILE A 13 13.80 -10.45 -46.59
CA ILE A 13 14.79 -10.85 -45.61
C ILE A 13 14.49 -12.33 -45.27
N ASP A 14 15.48 -13.19 -45.39
CA ASP A 14 15.37 -14.64 -45.15
C ASP A 14 14.15 -15.29 -45.80
N GLY A 15 13.93 -14.93 -47.10
CA GLY A 15 12.82 -15.46 -47.88
C GLY A 15 11.45 -14.83 -47.60
N GLN A 16 11.28 -14.03 -46.58
CA GLN A 16 10.03 -13.39 -46.19
C GLN A 16 9.97 -11.92 -46.68
N LEU A 17 8.81 -11.51 -47.18
CA LEU A 17 8.57 -10.12 -47.58
C LEU A 17 8.11 -9.30 -46.36
N LEU A 18 8.99 -8.48 -45.81
CA LEU A 18 8.75 -7.74 -44.55
C LEU A 18 8.51 -6.26 -44.84
N GLN A 19 7.51 -5.66 -44.19
CA GLN A 19 7.22 -4.23 -44.30
C GLN A 19 8.15 -3.43 -43.40
N MET A 20 9.12 -2.69 -43.99
CA MET A 20 10.17 -1.97 -43.25
C MET A 20 9.70 -0.70 -42.56
N ASN A 21 8.54 -0.16 -42.87
CA ASN A 21 7.96 1.02 -42.23
C ASN A 21 6.65 0.68 -41.47
N LYS A 22 6.57 -0.54 -40.97
CA LYS A 22 5.40 -0.98 -40.20
C LYS A 22 5.33 -0.27 -38.85
N LYS A 23 4.23 0.42 -38.61
CA LYS A 23 3.96 1.12 -37.34
C LYS A 23 3.33 0.21 -36.31
N PHE A 24 3.55 0.48 -35.01
CA PHE A 24 2.88 -0.22 -33.91
C PHE A 24 1.35 -0.19 -34.09
N SER A 25 0.79 0.95 -34.54
CA SER A 25 -0.65 1.09 -34.81
C SER A 25 -1.21 0.08 -35.83
N ASN A 26 -0.36 -0.43 -36.73
CA ASN A 26 -0.74 -1.36 -37.81
C ASN A 26 -0.68 -2.84 -37.39
N LEU A 27 -0.27 -3.15 -36.16
CA LEU A 27 -0.32 -4.50 -35.60
C LEU A 27 -1.77 -4.93 -35.37
N LYS A 28 -2.00 -6.25 -35.42
CA LYS A 28 -3.28 -6.83 -35.01
C LYS A 28 -3.51 -6.58 -33.50
N MET A 29 -4.76 -6.47 -33.06
CA MET A 29 -5.09 -6.18 -31.66
C MET A 29 -4.40 -7.18 -30.71
N LYS A 30 -4.53 -8.48 -30.95
CA LYS A 30 -3.86 -9.53 -30.15
C LYS A 30 -2.33 -9.35 -30.04
N GLN A 31 -1.68 -8.82 -31.08
CA GLN A 31 -0.23 -8.54 -31.04
C GLN A 31 0.08 -7.31 -30.18
N LYS A 32 -0.75 -6.27 -30.31
CA LYS A 32 -0.63 -5.05 -29.46
C LYS A 32 -0.82 -5.40 -27.99
N ASP A 33 -1.81 -6.23 -27.67
CA ASP A 33 -2.11 -6.63 -26.30
C ASP A 33 -0.95 -7.42 -25.68
N LYS A 34 -0.38 -8.38 -26.45
CA LYS A 34 0.82 -9.11 -26.00
C LYS A 34 2.00 -8.19 -25.73
N ILE A 35 2.32 -7.29 -26.68
CA ILE A 35 3.46 -6.37 -26.54
C ILE A 35 3.23 -5.41 -25.37
N THR A 36 2.00 -4.93 -25.18
CA THR A 36 1.63 -4.09 -24.02
C THR A 36 1.80 -4.84 -22.71
N GLY A 37 1.40 -6.11 -22.66
CA GLY A 37 1.59 -6.99 -21.50
C GLY A 37 3.06 -7.17 -21.17
N TRP A 38 3.88 -7.57 -22.15
CA TRP A 38 5.32 -7.75 -21.97
C TRP A 38 6.03 -6.47 -21.53
N ALA A 39 5.67 -5.32 -22.13
CA ALA A 39 6.22 -4.03 -21.72
C ALA A 39 5.89 -3.71 -20.25
N TYR A 40 4.69 -4.06 -19.79
CA TYR A 40 4.30 -3.88 -18.40
C TYR A 40 5.03 -4.85 -17.47
N GLU A 41 5.14 -6.13 -17.83
CA GLU A 41 5.85 -7.15 -17.06
C GLU A 41 7.32 -6.75 -16.82
N GLU A 42 8.04 -6.39 -17.89
CA GLU A 42 9.44 -5.97 -17.81
C GLU A 42 9.61 -4.67 -17.02
N TYR A 43 8.70 -3.71 -17.18
CA TYR A 43 8.68 -2.48 -16.41
C TYR A 43 8.47 -2.76 -14.91
N LYS A 44 7.45 -3.57 -14.59
CA LYS A 44 7.13 -3.97 -13.20
C LYS A 44 8.30 -4.71 -12.56
N LYS A 45 8.90 -5.67 -13.29
CA LYS A 45 10.08 -6.41 -12.83
C LYS A 45 11.20 -5.47 -12.44
N TYR A 46 11.57 -4.52 -13.32
CA TYR A 46 12.62 -3.55 -13.05
C TYR A 46 12.34 -2.71 -11.80
N VAL A 47 11.13 -2.15 -11.69
CA VAL A 47 10.77 -1.30 -10.54
C VAL A 47 10.74 -2.10 -9.23
N THR A 48 10.34 -3.38 -9.28
CA THR A 48 10.35 -4.25 -8.09
C THR A 48 11.77 -4.60 -7.64
N GLU A 49 12.69 -4.86 -8.59
CA GLU A 49 14.06 -5.24 -8.29
C GLU A 49 14.93 -4.05 -7.83
N HIS A 50 14.63 -2.84 -8.30
CA HIS A 50 15.48 -1.66 -8.08
C HIS A 50 14.82 -0.59 -7.21
N GLU A 51 13.56 -0.75 -6.84
CA GLU A 51 12.76 0.20 -6.03
C GLU A 51 12.72 1.64 -6.57
N LYS A 52 12.99 1.82 -7.86
CA LYS A 52 13.01 3.11 -8.55
C LYS A 52 12.47 3.02 -9.98
N ALA A 53 12.02 4.14 -10.50
CA ALA A 53 11.61 4.24 -11.90
C ALA A 53 12.83 4.05 -12.83
N PRO A 54 12.66 3.37 -14.00
CA PRO A 54 13.73 3.19 -14.98
C PRO A 54 14.25 4.53 -15.51
N ASP A 55 15.55 4.68 -15.61
CA ASP A 55 16.23 5.75 -16.36
C ASP A 55 16.36 5.38 -17.85
N SER A 56 17.05 6.19 -18.64
CA SER A 56 17.19 5.97 -20.10
C SER A 56 17.91 4.66 -20.42
N LEU A 57 18.91 4.26 -19.64
CA LEU A 57 19.66 3.04 -19.86
C LEU A 57 18.80 1.81 -19.53
N ALA A 58 18.08 1.86 -18.42
CA ALA A 58 17.14 0.83 -18.02
C ALA A 58 15.96 0.71 -19.01
N ASP A 59 15.48 1.82 -19.56
CA ASP A 59 14.46 1.81 -20.62
C ASP A 59 14.93 1.01 -21.85
N GLU A 60 16.21 1.16 -22.26
CA GLU A 60 16.77 0.37 -23.36
C GLU A 60 16.84 -1.12 -23.03
N GLN A 61 17.21 -1.49 -21.81
CA GLN A 61 17.23 -2.88 -21.35
C GLN A 61 15.83 -3.50 -21.36
N ILE A 62 14.84 -2.77 -20.82
CA ILE A 62 13.45 -3.19 -20.82
C ILE A 62 12.94 -3.39 -22.26
N VAL A 63 13.19 -2.42 -23.16
CA VAL A 63 12.76 -2.53 -24.56
C VAL A 63 13.44 -3.70 -25.25
N ARG A 64 14.73 -3.98 -24.97
CA ARG A 64 15.44 -5.14 -25.53
C ARG A 64 14.77 -6.45 -25.10
N ALA A 65 14.47 -6.62 -23.81
CA ALA A 65 13.76 -7.79 -23.32
C ALA A 65 12.37 -7.97 -23.96
N VAL A 66 11.66 -6.87 -24.21
CA VAL A 66 10.38 -6.89 -24.94
C VAL A 66 10.59 -7.31 -26.41
N LEU A 67 11.66 -6.84 -27.06
CA LEU A 67 12.00 -7.20 -28.46
C LEU A 67 12.33 -8.69 -28.57
N ASP A 68 13.02 -9.28 -27.60
CA ASP A 68 13.32 -10.73 -27.58
C ASP A 68 12.01 -11.53 -27.56
N LYS A 69 11.08 -11.18 -26.70
CA LYS A 69 9.72 -11.81 -26.64
C LYS A 69 8.93 -11.62 -27.94
N ILE A 70 9.06 -10.45 -28.60
CA ILE A 70 8.44 -10.15 -29.88
C ILE A 70 9.01 -11.08 -30.97
N ASN A 71 10.33 -11.28 -30.99
CA ASN A 71 11.02 -12.14 -31.94
C ASN A 71 10.64 -13.61 -31.74
N GLU A 72 10.63 -14.10 -30.49
CA GLU A 72 10.17 -15.45 -30.15
C GLU A 72 8.71 -15.69 -30.60
N ALA A 73 7.85 -14.70 -30.47
CA ALA A 73 6.47 -14.77 -30.94
C ALA A 73 6.31 -14.54 -32.45
N GLN A 74 7.41 -14.40 -33.19
CA GLN A 74 7.44 -14.18 -34.64
C GLN A 74 6.61 -12.96 -35.10
N ILE A 75 6.60 -11.90 -34.28
CA ILE A 75 5.90 -10.65 -34.59
C ILE A 75 6.90 -9.70 -35.27
N TRP A 76 6.68 -9.41 -36.56
CA TRP A 76 7.52 -8.46 -37.25
C TRP A 76 7.15 -7.00 -36.93
N ILE A 77 8.10 -6.24 -36.38
CA ILE A 77 8.04 -4.79 -36.15
C ILE A 77 9.46 -4.27 -35.94
N LEU A 78 9.70 -2.99 -36.28
CA LEU A 78 11.00 -2.35 -36.07
C LEU A 78 11.21 -2.02 -34.57
N GLY A 79 12.44 -2.23 -34.08
CA GLY A 79 12.78 -1.94 -32.70
C GLY A 79 12.52 -0.49 -32.28
N GLY A 80 12.81 0.48 -33.18
CA GLY A 80 12.51 1.89 -32.93
C GLY A 80 11.02 2.19 -32.67
N GLU A 81 10.10 1.48 -33.35
CA GLU A 81 8.66 1.63 -33.10
C GLU A 81 8.24 1.11 -31.71
N ILE A 82 8.94 0.08 -31.22
CA ILE A 82 8.71 -0.45 -29.85
C ILE A 82 9.27 0.52 -28.81
N TYR A 83 10.45 1.07 -29.05
CA TYR A 83 11.03 2.09 -28.17
C TYR A 83 10.15 3.33 -28.06
N ASP A 84 9.69 3.87 -29.19
CA ASP A 84 8.77 5.01 -29.25
C ASP A 84 7.42 4.70 -28.57
N TYR A 85 6.92 3.48 -28.76
CA TYR A 85 5.72 3.01 -28.09
C TYR A 85 5.91 2.97 -26.58
N TYR A 86 6.98 2.32 -26.10
CA TYR A 86 7.30 2.20 -24.68
C TYR A 86 7.44 3.56 -24.01
N ARG A 87 8.23 4.48 -24.58
CA ARG A 87 8.40 5.84 -24.04
C ARG A 87 7.08 6.58 -23.86
N ARG A 88 6.20 6.50 -24.84
CA ARG A 88 4.85 7.12 -24.75
C ARG A 88 3.97 6.46 -23.71
N LYS A 89 4.13 5.17 -23.46
CA LYS A 89 3.32 4.39 -22.53
C LYS A 89 3.88 4.36 -21.11
N LYS A 90 5.14 4.65 -20.90
CA LYS A 90 5.83 4.61 -19.62
C LYS A 90 5.04 5.29 -18.47
N PRO A 91 4.46 6.50 -18.62
CA PRO A 91 3.65 7.10 -17.56
C PRO A 91 2.41 6.28 -17.21
N GLN A 92 1.82 5.59 -18.21
CA GLN A 92 0.65 4.74 -18.00
C GLN A 92 1.04 3.40 -17.33
N LEU A 93 2.23 2.88 -17.63
CA LEU A 93 2.78 1.68 -16.97
C LEU A 93 3.02 1.97 -15.48
N GLN A 94 3.64 3.12 -15.17
CA GLN A 94 3.82 3.57 -13.78
C GLN A 94 2.49 3.69 -13.04
N LYS A 95 1.53 4.42 -13.61
CA LYS A 95 0.20 4.58 -13.01
C LYS A 95 -0.51 3.25 -12.76
N ARG A 96 -0.36 2.28 -13.66
CA ARG A 96 -0.92 0.94 -13.48
C ARG A 96 -0.26 0.24 -12.29
N LEU A 97 1.06 0.30 -12.19
CA LEU A 97 1.81 -0.28 -11.07
C LEU A 97 1.43 0.37 -9.73
N ASP A 98 1.31 1.70 -9.69
CA ASP A 98 0.90 2.43 -8.49
C ASP A 98 -0.50 2.02 -8.04
N ASN A 99 -1.43 1.83 -8.99
CA ASN A 99 -2.77 1.34 -8.69
C ASN A 99 -2.77 -0.10 -8.17
N GLU A 100 -1.94 -1.00 -8.73
CA GLU A 100 -1.82 -2.38 -8.24
C GLU A 100 -1.27 -2.39 -6.80
N LYS A 101 -0.21 -1.61 -6.52
CA LYS A 101 0.33 -1.46 -5.16
C LYS A 101 -0.69 -0.88 -4.18
N LEU A 102 -1.47 0.10 -4.61
CA LEU A 102 -2.52 0.69 -3.78
C LEU A 102 -3.66 -0.30 -3.46
N ILE A 103 -4.05 -1.13 -4.42
CA ILE A 103 -5.08 -2.18 -4.20
C ILE A 103 -4.56 -3.22 -3.20
N GLU A 104 -3.33 -3.67 -3.38
CA GLU A 104 -2.66 -4.60 -2.46
C GLU A 104 -2.58 -4.02 -1.05
N PHE A 105 -2.08 -2.79 -0.91
CA PHE A 105 -2.02 -2.08 0.37
C PHE A 105 -3.40 -1.96 1.05
N LYS A 106 -4.44 -1.57 0.31
CA LYS A 106 -5.81 -1.49 0.84
C LYS A 106 -6.32 -2.84 1.33
N SER A 107 -5.95 -3.93 0.66
CA SER A 107 -6.30 -5.28 1.11
C SER A 107 -5.66 -5.58 2.47
N TYR A 108 -4.37 -5.34 2.65
CA TYR A 108 -3.70 -5.54 3.95
C TYR A 108 -4.29 -4.66 5.04
N VAL A 109 -4.55 -3.38 4.76
CA VAL A 109 -5.20 -2.46 5.72
C VAL A 109 -6.54 -3.02 6.20
N SER A 110 -7.33 -3.62 5.30
CA SER A 110 -8.61 -4.22 5.66
C SER A 110 -8.46 -5.41 6.63
N PHE A 111 -7.44 -6.26 6.42
CA PHE A 111 -7.14 -7.36 7.35
C PHE A 111 -6.71 -6.84 8.73
N TYR A 112 -5.76 -5.91 8.79
CA TYR A 112 -5.30 -5.33 10.05
C TYR A 112 -6.41 -4.61 10.80
N LYS A 113 -7.22 -3.83 10.06
CA LYS A 113 -8.39 -3.17 10.64
C LYS A 113 -9.38 -4.20 11.22
N SER A 114 -9.65 -5.28 10.49
CA SER A 114 -10.55 -6.34 10.97
C SER A 114 -10.05 -7.01 12.25
N ILE A 115 -8.73 -7.26 12.38
CA ILE A 115 -8.14 -7.81 13.62
C ILE A 115 -8.46 -6.89 14.81
N VAL A 116 -8.23 -5.58 14.65
CA VAL A 116 -8.47 -4.61 15.71
C VAL A 116 -9.97 -4.42 15.98
N ASP A 117 -10.81 -4.45 14.93
CA ASP A 117 -12.28 -4.32 15.06
C ASP A 117 -12.90 -5.50 15.80
N GLN A 118 -12.36 -6.71 15.66
CA GLN A 118 -12.85 -7.92 16.35
C GLN A 118 -12.34 -8.04 17.80
N ASP A 119 -11.40 -7.20 18.22
CA ASP A 119 -10.97 -7.21 19.62
C ASP A 119 -12.14 -6.79 20.53
N ARG A 120 -12.41 -7.63 21.53
CA ARG A 120 -13.47 -7.39 22.53
C ARG A 120 -13.12 -6.27 23.50
N THR A 121 -11.85 -5.90 23.57
CA THR A 121 -11.37 -4.82 24.42
C THR A 121 -11.33 -3.50 23.67
N SER A 122 -11.43 -2.39 24.41
CA SER A 122 -11.34 -1.07 23.80
C SER A 122 -9.93 -0.81 23.30
N VAL A 123 -9.81 -0.41 22.03
CA VAL A 123 -8.58 0.04 21.40
C VAL A 123 -8.81 1.48 20.90
N VAL A 124 -8.00 2.41 21.39
CA VAL A 124 -8.00 3.82 21.01
C VAL A 124 -6.60 4.18 20.52
N ILE A 125 -6.48 4.55 19.24
CA ILE A 125 -5.20 4.89 18.61
C ILE A 125 -5.07 6.41 18.48
N CYS A 126 -3.92 6.94 18.90
CA CYS A 126 -3.60 8.36 18.84
C CYS A 126 -2.31 8.61 18.03
N ASN A 127 -2.25 9.74 17.33
CA ASN A 127 -1.02 10.26 16.76
C ASN A 127 -0.17 10.99 17.83
N LEU A 128 1.02 11.50 17.46
CA LEU A 128 1.91 12.22 18.36
C LEU A 128 1.40 13.62 18.78
N LYS A 129 0.30 14.10 18.19
CA LYS A 129 -0.40 15.32 18.63
C LYS A 129 -1.52 14.99 19.61
N HIS A 130 -1.60 13.74 20.07
CA HIS A 130 -2.66 13.20 20.91
C HIS A 130 -4.06 13.24 20.27
N GLU A 131 -4.16 13.37 18.95
CA GLU A 131 -5.42 13.27 18.25
C GLU A 131 -5.82 11.79 18.12
N ILE A 132 -7.05 11.48 18.48
CA ILE A 132 -7.63 10.13 18.30
C ILE A 132 -7.84 9.91 16.80
N ILE A 133 -7.07 9.02 16.20
CA ILE A 133 -7.15 8.71 14.77
C ILE A 133 -8.02 7.49 14.47
N TYR A 134 -8.24 6.64 15.49
CA TYR A 134 -9.06 5.45 15.36
C TYR A 134 -9.58 4.96 16.70
N MET A 135 -10.79 4.40 16.69
CA MET A 135 -11.39 3.65 17.79
C MET A 135 -12.06 2.39 17.23
N ASN A 136 -11.81 1.24 17.85
CA ASN A 136 -12.52 0.03 17.47
C ASN A 136 -13.98 0.04 18.00
N PRO A 137 -14.87 -0.86 17.52
CA PRO A 137 -16.27 -0.90 17.95
C PRO A 137 -16.45 -1.02 19.48
N ALA A 138 -15.57 -1.78 20.15
CA ALA A 138 -15.59 -1.90 21.60
C ALA A 138 -15.28 -0.57 22.29
N ALA A 139 -14.31 0.20 21.79
CA ALA A 139 -13.99 1.53 22.31
C ALA A 139 -15.15 2.51 22.09
N VAL A 140 -15.72 2.55 20.87
CA VAL A 140 -16.88 3.42 20.56
C VAL A 140 -18.03 3.15 21.56
N THR A 141 -18.32 1.89 21.82
CA THR A 141 -19.34 1.48 22.79
C THR A 141 -18.97 1.89 24.22
N SER A 142 -17.73 1.64 24.65
CA SER A 142 -17.26 1.98 26.00
C SER A 142 -17.29 3.49 26.27
N TYR A 143 -17.02 4.30 25.28
CA TYR A 143 -17.00 5.75 25.35
C TYR A 143 -18.29 6.42 24.85
N ALA A 144 -19.38 5.69 24.62
CA ALA A 144 -20.63 6.21 24.08
C ALA A 144 -21.18 7.42 24.88
N LYS A 145 -21.09 7.39 26.22
CA LYS A 145 -21.51 8.50 27.10
C LYS A 145 -20.66 9.77 26.96
N ARG A 146 -19.45 9.65 26.38
CA ARG A 146 -18.52 10.76 26.14
C ARG A 146 -18.52 11.25 24.68
N GLY A 147 -19.32 10.63 23.83
CA GLY A 147 -19.44 10.98 22.42
C GLY A 147 -19.17 9.84 21.44
N GLY A 148 -18.62 8.71 21.90
CA GLY A 148 -18.37 7.52 21.07
C GLY A 148 -17.45 7.84 19.88
N ASP A 149 -17.89 7.53 18.67
CA ASP A 149 -17.16 7.78 17.40
C ASP A 149 -16.87 9.27 17.11
N LYS A 150 -17.64 10.20 17.70
CA LYS A 150 -17.41 11.65 17.57
C LYS A 150 -16.14 12.13 18.29
N LEU A 151 -15.50 11.24 19.05
CA LEU A 151 -14.19 11.53 19.65
C LEU A 151 -13.05 11.41 18.62
N ILE A 152 -13.24 10.70 17.51
CA ILE A 152 -12.25 10.61 16.43
C ILE A 152 -12.01 12.02 15.86
N GLY A 153 -10.74 12.39 15.73
CA GLY A 153 -10.27 13.71 15.32
C GLY A 153 -10.17 14.72 16.47
N ARG A 154 -10.55 14.37 17.70
CA ARG A 154 -10.38 15.21 18.90
C ARG A 154 -9.11 14.81 19.66
N SER A 155 -8.64 15.73 20.50
CA SER A 155 -7.52 15.43 21.39
C SER A 155 -7.96 14.46 22.49
N LEU A 156 -7.20 13.37 22.70
CA LEU A 156 -7.35 12.50 23.83
C LEU A 156 -7.24 13.28 25.15
N LEU A 157 -6.42 14.32 25.18
CA LEU A 157 -6.16 15.14 26.36
C LEU A 157 -7.38 15.95 26.83
N ASP A 158 -8.36 16.24 25.94
CA ASP A 158 -9.54 17.04 26.29
C ASP A 158 -10.38 16.39 27.41
N GLY A 159 -10.38 15.05 27.46
CA GLY A 159 -11.10 14.27 28.47
C GLY A 159 -10.35 14.10 29.81
N HIS A 160 -9.15 14.67 29.98
CA HIS A 160 -8.26 14.42 31.11
C HIS A 160 -7.92 15.70 31.88
N ASN A 161 -7.73 15.58 33.22
CA ASN A 161 -7.21 16.67 34.03
C ASN A 161 -5.71 16.92 33.77
N SER A 162 -5.17 18.04 34.23
CA SER A 162 -3.77 18.42 33.98
C SER A 162 -2.77 17.34 34.37
N LYS A 163 -2.93 16.74 35.56
CA LYS A 163 -2.02 15.70 36.06
C LYS A 163 -1.96 14.47 35.15
N LEU A 164 -3.12 14.06 34.60
CA LEU A 164 -3.15 12.93 33.65
C LEU A 164 -2.60 13.31 32.29
N ARG A 165 -2.84 14.54 31.82
CA ARG A 165 -2.23 15.06 30.57
C ARG A 165 -0.72 15.01 30.65
N ASP A 166 -0.14 15.49 31.76
CA ASP A 166 1.30 15.50 31.98
C ASP A 166 1.87 14.06 32.01
N ARG A 167 1.15 13.12 32.60
CA ARG A 167 1.57 11.69 32.61
C ARG A 167 1.52 11.07 31.22
N ILE A 168 0.47 11.34 30.45
CA ILE A 168 0.38 10.85 29.05
C ILE A 168 1.55 11.38 28.24
N GLN A 169 1.85 12.68 28.37
CA GLN A 169 2.99 13.28 27.68
C GLN A 169 4.31 12.64 28.11
N GLN A 170 4.54 12.44 29.40
CA GLN A 170 5.75 11.77 29.91
C GLN A 170 5.92 10.36 29.33
N VAL A 171 4.84 9.58 29.17
CA VAL A 171 4.89 8.27 28.55
C VAL A 171 5.27 8.37 27.06
N VAL A 172 4.70 9.32 26.35
CA VAL A 172 5.04 9.53 24.93
C VAL A 172 6.49 9.99 24.77
N ASP A 173 6.98 10.88 25.63
CA ASP A 173 8.39 11.31 25.66
C ASP A 173 9.33 10.12 25.96
N TRP A 174 8.93 9.24 26.89
CA TRP A 174 9.67 8.03 27.20
C TRP A 174 9.70 7.06 25.99
N PHE A 175 8.60 6.88 25.28
CA PHE A 175 8.60 6.12 24.01
C PHE A 175 9.52 6.74 22.96
N ALA A 176 9.58 8.06 22.89
CA ALA A 176 10.43 8.75 21.91
C ALA A 176 11.93 8.66 22.23
N ALA A 177 12.27 8.45 23.50
CA ALA A 177 13.66 8.44 23.98
C ALA A 177 14.45 7.19 23.56
N ASP A 178 13.78 6.03 23.37
CA ASP A 178 14.46 4.78 23.02
C ASP A 178 13.49 3.84 22.26
N GLU A 179 13.99 3.15 21.22
CA GLU A 179 13.19 2.22 20.41
C GLU A 179 12.73 0.98 21.19
N SER A 180 13.41 0.61 22.27
CA SER A 180 13.02 -0.50 23.16
C SER A 180 11.86 -0.13 24.09
N HIS A 181 11.54 1.15 24.24
CA HIS A 181 10.46 1.66 25.07
C HIS A 181 9.10 1.49 24.36
N ASN A 182 8.43 0.35 24.56
CA ASN A 182 7.26 0.00 23.75
C ASN A 182 5.95 -0.13 24.51
N ILE A 183 5.98 -0.35 25.84
CA ILE A 183 4.76 -0.56 26.61
C ILE A 183 4.91 -0.03 28.03
N VAL A 184 3.88 0.66 28.53
CA VAL A 184 3.78 1.14 29.91
C VAL A 184 2.46 0.68 30.50
N TYR A 185 2.52 0.00 31.66
CA TYR A 185 1.34 -0.25 32.50
C TYR A 185 0.90 1.05 33.16
N THR A 186 -0.36 1.43 32.96
CA THR A 186 -0.87 2.72 33.44
C THR A 186 -1.70 2.61 34.71
N PHE A 187 -2.67 1.69 34.76
CA PHE A 187 -3.48 1.45 35.97
C PHE A 187 -4.32 0.18 35.83
N HIS A 188 -4.82 -0.29 37.00
CA HIS A 188 -5.85 -1.33 37.12
C HIS A 188 -7.22 -0.68 37.35
N ASN A 189 -8.21 -1.08 36.57
CA ASN A 189 -9.60 -0.71 36.79
C ASN A 189 -10.31 -1.81 37.59
N GLU A 190 -10.41 -1.66 38.90
CA GLU A 190 -11.02 -2.65 39.80
C GLU A 190 -12.48 -2.96 39.42
N LYS A 191 -13.28 -1.96 39.03
CA LYS A 191 -14.70 -2.15 38.68
C LYS A 191 -14.91 -3.09 37.50
N GLN A 192 -13.99 -3.11 36.58
CA GLN A 192 -14.06 -3.91 35.36
C GLN A 192 -13.04 -5.06 35.36
N ASN A 193 -12.25 -5.17 36.42
CA ASN A 193 -11.15 -6.13 36.57
C ASN A 193 -10.28 -6.18 35.34
N LYS A 194 -9.76 -5.01 34.92
CA LYS A 194 -8.93 -4.87 33.72
C LYS A 194 -7.71 -4.02 33.97
N ASP A 195 -6.63 -4.42 33.35
CA ASP A 195 -5.40 -3.65 33.28
C ASP A 195 -5.40 -2.78 32.01
N VAL A 196 -4.80 -1.61 32.12
CA VAL A 196 -4.69 -0.65 31.03
C VAL A 196 -3.21 -0.33 30.78
N TYR A 197 -2.85 -0.32 29.53
CA TYR A 197 -1.49 -0.06 29.05
C TYR A 197 -1.50 1.02 27.99
N MET A 198 -0.43 1.79 27.90
CA MET A 198 -0.08 2.55 26.71
C MET A 198 1.00 1.80 25.93
N VAL A 199 0.83 1.70 24.62
CA VAL A 199 1.72 0.96 23.72
C VAL A 199 2.16 1.86 22.58
N ALA A 200 3.47 1.92 22.32
CA ALA A 200 4.04 2.69 21.22
C ALA A 200 3.67 2.08 19.86
N LEU A 201 3.42 2.92 18.88
CA LEU A 201 3.31 2.54 17.48
C LEU A 201 4.51 3.09 16.71
N ARG A 202 5.17 2.22 15.95
CA ARG A 202 6.39 2.57 15.22
C ARG A 202 6.28 2.16 13.76
N ASP A 203 6.96 2.94 12.91
CA ASP A 203 7.19 2.64 11.51
C ASP A 203 8.70 2.73 11.27
N GLU A 204 9.34 1.64 10.85
CA GLU A 204 10.78 1.53 10.69
C GLU A 204 11.59 2.04 11.90
N GLY A 205 11.15 1.68 13.14
CA GLY A 205 11.74 2.11 14.41
C GLY A 205 11.29 3.50 14.88
N LYS A 206 10.82 4.37 13.99
CA LYS A 206 10.37 5.72 14.32
C LYS A 206 8.99 5.70 15.00
N LEU A 207 8.87 6.38 16.14
CA LEU A 207 7.59 6.55 16.82
C LEU A 207 6.63 7.36 15.94
N ILE A 208 5.44 6.81 15.64
CA ILE A 208 4.39 7.45 14.84
C ILE A 208 3.12 7.73 15.63
N GLY A 209 2.97 7.14 16.81
CA GLY A 209 1.79 7.29 17.65
C GLY A 209 1.81 6.31 18.80
N TYR A 210 0.69 6.14 19.43
CA TYR A 210 0.49 5.17 20.52
C TYR A 210 -0.98 4.73 20.56
N TYR A 211 -1.25 3.63 21.29
CA TYR A 211 -2.62 3.24 21.56
C TYR A 211 -2.81 2.80 23.01
N GLU A 212 -4.03 2.93 23.50
CA GLU A 212 -4.47 2.39 24.79
C GLU A 212 -4.94 0.95 24.57
N LYS A 213 -4.32 0.01 25.28
CA LYS A 213 -4.63 -1.42 25.29
C LYS A 213 -5.28 -1.78 26.60
N HIS A 214 -6.38 -2.51 26.54
CA HIS A 214 -7.07 -3.04 27.72
C HIS A 214 -6.93 -4.55 27.79
N GLU A 215 -6.70 -5.10 28.96
CA GLU A 215 -6.68 -6.55 29.20
C GLU A 215 -7.59 -6.90 30.39
N TYR A 216 -8.67 -7.63 30.12
CA TYR A 216 -9.50 -8.16 31.20
C TYR A 216 -8.79 -9.30 31.91
N ARG A 217 -8.89 -9.33 33.27
CA ARG A 217 -8.32 -10.35 34.14
C ARG A 217 -9.35 -11.40 34.56
N ASN A 218 -10.57 -11.34 34.01
CA ASN A 218 -11.58 -12.35 34.24
C ASN A 218 -11.24 -13.64 33.50
N SER A 219 -11.62 -14.78 34.10
CA SER A 219 -11.51 -16.07 33.42
C SER A 219 -12.36 -16.09 32.14
N GLU A 220 -11.88 -16.78 31.12
CA GLU A 220 -12.67 -17.01 29.92
C GLU A 220 -13.92 -17.85 30.25
N THR A 221 -15.06 -17.42 29.73
CA THR A 221 -16.37 -18.08 29.95
C THR A 221 -16.83 -18.85 28.70
N MET A 222 -16.22 -18.66 27.56
CA MET A 222 -16.50 -19.44 26.35
C MET A 222 -15.95 -20.85 26.51
N LYS A 223 -16.72 -21.84 26.10
CA LYS A 223 -16.22 -23.20 25.99
C LYS A 223 -15.29 -23.34 24.81
N PRO A 224 -14.21 -24.16 24.92
CA PRO A 224 -13.35 -24.44 23.77
C PRO A 224 -14.16 -25.01 22.59
N TYR A 225 -13.97 -24.43 21.39
CA TYR A 225 -14.64 -24.85 20.15
C TYR A 225 -16.18 -24.91 20.22
N ASP A 226 -16.80 -24.11 21.10
CA ASP A 226 -18.27 -23.97 21.18
C ASP A 226 -18.74 -23.05 20.04
N LEU A 227 -19.23 -23.66 18.96
CA LEU A 227 -19.63 -22.97 17.73
C LEU A 227 -21.14 -22.75 17.64
N TRP A 228 -21.94 -23.34 18.56
CA TRP A 228 -23.41 -23.36 18.57
C TRP A 228 -23.98 -23.07 19.94
#